data_d03fe5687a93c1bf758f012354765206
#
_entry.id   d03fe5687a93c1bf758f012354765206
#
_cell.length_a   1.000
_cell.length_b   1.000
_cell.length_c   1.000
_cell.angle_alpha   90.00
_cell.angle_beta   90.00
_cell.angle_gamma   90.00
#
_symmetry.space_group_name_H-M   'P 1'
#
loop_
_entity.id
_entity.type
_entity.pdbx_description
1 polymer ?
#
loop_
_entity_poly.entity_id
_entity_poly.type
_entity_poly.pdbx_seq_one_letter_code
_entity_poly.pdbx_strand_id
1 'polypeptide(L)'
;MHMPLQLESERLLQEEKRKNFLCGGLAGEIQQVAQGIMLARETVELQTRGVLAEEQARFVAPALADMEVCVRYLNYIAENLADLTSQSQGRLTPRLQPVEPAWQWQQLVSLVNESCPGGERVAWECSCAEGQFVLADEAWTDKVLLNLLMNALHYTQSPVRVCLRPEGEGMCLTVTDDGPGLSPALMKNLFKPFLTESAQDGARHGAGLGLYLAREYALSMGWGFSLESGPSGTSVRLDIPAAPLRSEGHSALRSAGRSLAMRAQQAGRLRTAQSCLSL
;
A
#
# COMPACT_ATOMS: atom_id res chain seq x y z
N MET A 1 -24.09 32.08 24.32
CA MET A 1 -24.60 30.94 23.54
C MET A 1 -23.51 30.23 22.73
N HIS A 2 -22.19 30.40 23.04
CA HIS A 2 -21.04 29.78 22.36
C HIS A 2 -20.35 28.64 23.13
N MET A 3 -20.77 28.39 24.41
CA MET A 3 -20.10 27.39 25.27
C MET A 3 -20.28 25.91 24.88
N PRO A 4 -21.41 25.45 24.28
CA PRO A 4 -21.53 24.03 23.92
C PRO A 4 -20.68 23.59 22.75
N LEU A 5 -20.41 24.46 21.76
CA LEU A 5 -19.61 24.13 20.59
C LEU A 5 -18.11 23.97 20.90
N GLN A 6 -17.58 24.73 21.87
CA GLN A 6 -16.19 24.61 22.30
C GLN A 6 -15.93 23.29 23.06
N LEU A 7 -16.82 22.91 23.94
CA LEU A 7 -16.78 21.67 24.71
C LEU A 7 -16.86 20.42 23.78
N GLU A 8 -17.67 20.49 22.74
CA GLU A 8 -17.83 19.42 21.76
C GLU A 8 -16.58 19.27 20.89
N SER A 9 -16.00 20.40 20.48
CA SER A 9 -14.74 20.41 19.72
C SER A 9 -13.56 19.90 20.55
N GLU A 10 -13.47 20.25 21.84
CA GLU A 10 -12.45 19.71 22.74
C GLU A 10 -12.61 18.21 23.00
N ARG A 11 -13.85 17.72 23.14
CA ARG A 11 -14.13 16.29 23.25
C ARG A 11 -13.69 15.51 22.02
N LEU A 12 -14.06 15.98 20.84
CA LEU A 12 -13.68 15.37 19.57
C LEU A 12 -12.14 15.32 19.41
N LEU A 13 -11.46 16.42 19.77
CA LEU A 13 -10.00 16.48 19.72
C LEU A 13 -9.34 15.51 20.72
N GLN A 14 -9.92 15.33 21.91
CA GLN A 14 -9.42 14.38 22.91
C GLN A 14 -9.66 12.93 22.47
N GLU A 15 -10.83 12.63 21.89
CA GLU A 15 -11.11 11.31 21.33
C GLU A 15 -10.18 10.95 20.16
N GLU A 16 -9.89 11.90 19.30
CA GLU A 16 -8.96 11.73 18.20
C GLU A 16 -7.52 11.48 18.70
N LYS A 17 -7.04 12.28 19.66
CA LYS A 17 -5.74 12.06 20.31
C LYS A 17 -5.66 10.70 20.97
N ARG A 18 -6.72 10.25 21.64
CA ARG A 18 -6.76 8.92 22.27
C ARG A 18 -6.73 7.79 21.26
N LYS A 19 -7.48 7.90 20.17
CA LYS A 19 -7.45 6.91 19.07
C LYS A 19 -6.06 6.82 18.47
N ASN A 20 -5.42 7.94 18.21
CA ASN A 20 -4.09 8.01 17.63
C ASN A 20 -3.02 7.41 18.55
N PHE A 21 -3.11 7.68 19.85
CA PHE A 21 -2.22 7.07 20.83
C PHE A 21 -2.38 5.53 20.87
N LEU A 22 -3.61 5.03 20.83
CA LEU A 22 -3.88 3.59 20.79
C LEU A 22 -3.39 2.96 19.48
N CYS A 23 -3.61 3.58 18.34
CA CYS A 23 -3.12 3.07 17.06
C CYS A 23 -1.59 2.99 17.02
N GLY A 24 -0.89 4.01 17.51
CA GLY A 24 0.58 4.02 17.57
C GLY A 24 1.13 2.95 18.51
N GLY A 25 0.50 2.75 19.68
CA GLY A 25 0.84 1.68 20.61
C GLY A 25 0.64 0.30 20.01
N LEU A 26 -0.53 0.06 19.41
CA LEU A 26 -0.85 -1.20 18.74
C LEU A 26 0.11 -1.51 17.58
N ALA A 27 0.50 -0.51 16.80
CA ALA A 27 1.48 -0.69 15.73
C ALA A 27 2.80 -1.27 16.26
N GLY A 28 3.32 -0.71 17.35
CA GLY A 28 4.54 -1.19 18.00
C GLY A 28 4.40 -2.63 18.53
N GLU A 29 3.28 -2.94 19.20
CA GLU A 29 3.01 -4.28 19.72
C GLU A 29 2.89 -5.33 18.58
N ILE A 30 2.19 -5.00 17.49
CA ILE A 30 2.07 -5.87 16.31
C ILE A 30 3.45 -6.14 15.71
N GLN A 31 4.31 -5.11 15.56
CA GLN A 31 5.67 -5.28 15.03
C GLN A 31 6.51 -6.18 15.95
N GLN A 32 6.39 -6.04 17.25
CA GLN A 32 7.13 -6.87 18.22
C GLN A 32 6.70 -8.33 18.14
N VAL A 33 5.39 -8.61 18.05
CA VAL A 33 4.86 -9.96 17.87
C VAL A 33 5.32 -10.55 16.54
N ALA A 34 5.25 -9.77 15.46
CA ALA A 34 5.70 -10.18 14.13
C ALA A 34 7.18 -10.57 14.13
N GLN A 35 8.05 -9.79 14.79
CA GLN A 35 9.47 -10.12 14.95
C GLN A 35 9.67 -11.41 15.74
N GLY A 36 8.90 -11.64 16.82
CA GLY A 36 8.95 -12.87 17.61
C GLY A 36 8.59 -14.11 16.78
N ILE A 37 7.56 -14.01 15.95
CA ILE A 37 7.13 -15.12 15.05
C ILE A 37 8.23 -15.39 14.00
N MET A 38 8.86 -14.34 13.42
CA MET A 38 9.96 -14.52 12.46
C MET A 38 11.15 -15.24 13.06
N LEU A 39 11.54 -14.86 14.28
CA LEU A 39 12.64 -15.51 14.99
C LEU A 39 12.33 -16.98 15.29
N ALA A 40 11.10 -17.28 15.71
CA ALA A 40 10.65 -18.65 15.92
C ALA A 40 10.67 -19.47 14.63
N ARG A 41 10.19 -18.91 13.52
CA ARG A 41 10.24 -19.52 12.18
C ARG A 41 11.68 -19.85 11.77
N GLU A 42 12.60 -18.88 11.86
CA GLU A 42 14.01 -19.07 11.54
C GLU A 42 14.66 -20.16 12.41
N THR A 43 14.30 -20.20 13.69
CA THR A 43 14.78 -21.24 14.61
C THR A 43 14.30 -22.63 14.18
N VAL A 44 13.03 -22.78 13.82
CA VAL A 44 12.47 -24.05 13.32
C VAL A 44 13.15 -24.44 11.99
N GLU A 45 13.32 -23.50 11.07
CA GLU A 45 13.99 -23.74 9.79
C GLU A 45 15.43 -24.24 9.98
N LEU A 46 16.20 -23.59 10.86
CA LEU A 46 17.56 -24.00 11.18
C LEU A 46 17.65 -25.38 11.83
N GLN A 47 16.75 -25.67 12.78
CA GLN A 47 16.71 -26.97 13.49
C GLN A 47 16.25 -28.12 12.62
N THR A 48 15.42 -27.86 11.61
CA THR A 48 14.86 -28.89 10.74
C THR A 48 15.69 -29.10 9.48
N ARG A 49 16.59 -28.17 9.15
CA ARG A 49 17.43 -28.21 7.95
C ARG A 49 18.39 -29.38 7.98
N GLY A 50 18.21 -30.31 7.03
CA GLY A 50 19.05 -31.52 6.91
C GLY A 50 18.74 -32.62 7.92
N VAL A 51 17.73 -32.46 8.80
CA VAL A 51 17.28 -33.44 9.80
C VAL A 51 15.99 -34.14 9.38
N LEU A 52 15.12 -33.41 8.66
CA LEU A 52 13.83 -33.98 8.22
C LEU A 52 14.02 -34.87 6.98
N ALA A 53 13.29 -36.02 6.98
CA ALA A 53 13.10 -36.79 5.76
C ALA A 53 12.35 -35.96 4.71
N GLU A 54 12.57 -36.21 3.39
CA GLU A 54 11.93 -35.48 2.30
C GLU A 54 10.39 -35.37 2.45
N GLU A 55 9.77 -36.42 2.94
CA GLU A 55 8.33 -36.49 3.15
C GLU A 55 7.86 -35.49 4.23
N GLN A 56 8.62 -35.33 5.31
CA GLN A 56 8.33 -34.38 6.39
C GLN A 56 8.64 -32.95 5.95
N ALA A 57 9.69 -32.73 5.18
CA ALA A 57 10.05 -31.42 4.66
C ALA A 57 8.96 -30.84 3.75
N ARG A 58 8.22 -31.67 3.01
CA ARG A 58 7.10 -31.25 2.16
C ARG A 58 5.93 -30.62 2.94
N PHE A 59 5.78 -30.94 4.22
CA PHE A 59 4.75 -30.34 5.09
C PHE A 59 5.27 -29.12 5.84
N VAL A 60 6.54 -29.14 6.23
CA VAL A 60 7.13 -28.06 7.06
C VAL A 60 7.44 -26.81 6.21
N ALA A 61 7.98 -26.98 5.01
CA ALA A 61 8.37 -25.85 4.17
C ALA A 61 7.20 -24.94 3.79
N PRO A 62 6.02 -25.46 3.36
CA PRO A 62 4.86 -24.61 3.11
C PRO A 62 4.37 -23.88 4.38
N ALA A 63 4.33 -24.58 5.54
CA ALA A 63 3.91 -23.96 6.79
C ALA A 63 4.83 -22.80 7.22
N LEU A 64 6.14 -22.95 7.05
CA LEU A 64 7.10 -21.88 7.31
C LEU A 64 6.93 -20.70 6.32
N ALA A 65 6.60 -21.00 5.06
CA ALA A 65 6.29 -19.97 4.07
C ALA A 65 5.01 -19.21 4.44
N ASP A 66 3.96 -19.91 4.86
CA ASP A 66 2.70 -19.30 5.32
C ASP A 66 2.91 -18.42 6.55
N MET A 67 3.74 -18.86 7.51
CA MET A 67 4.12 -18.02 8.66
C MET A 67 4.82 -16.73 8.23
N GLU A 68 5.74 -16.83 7.29
CA GLU A 68 6.43 -15.65 6.75
C GLU A 68 5.43 -14.65 6.13
N VAL A 69 4.47 -15.16 5.39
CA VAL A 69 3.38 -14.39 4.80
C VAL A 69 2.58 -13.66 5.86
N CYS A 70 2.12 -14.36 6.88
CA CYS A 70 1.33 -13.77 7.97
C CYS A 70 2.11 -12.67 8.70
N VAL A 71 3.39 -12.88 8.98
CA VAL A 71 4.25 -11.87 9.63
C VAL A 71 4.39 -10.62 8.80
N ARG A 72 4.60 -10.79 7.52
CA ARG A 72 4.71 -9.65 6.63
C ARG A 72 3.41 -8.86 6.57
N TYR A 73 2.23 -9.51 6.52
CA TYR A 73 0.94 -8.83 6.59
C TYR A 73 0.74 -8.07 7.89
N LEU A 74 1.14 -8.63 9.03
CA LEU A 74 1.14 -7.94 10.31
C LEU A 74 2.01 -6.67 10.27
N ASN A 75 3.20 -6.75 9.69
CA ASN A 75 4.07 -5.58 9.51
C ASN A 75 3.43 -4.51 8.61
N TYR A 76 2.78 -4.91 7.50
CA TYR A 76 2.03 -3.98 6.63
C TYR A 76 0.91 -3.26 7.41
N ILE A 77 0.12 -3.98 8.20
CA ILE A 77 -0.92 -3.38 9.05
C ILE A 77 -0.30 -2.41 10.07
N ALA A 78 0.78 -2.82 10.75
CA ALA A 78 1.45 -1.99 11.74
C ALA A 78 2.00 -0.68 11.14
N GLU A 79 2.60 -0.75 9.95
CA GLU A 79 3.08 0.43 9.23
C GLU A 79 1.93 1.37 8.86
N ASN A 80 0.82 0.83 8.34
CA ASN A 80 -0.37 1.62 8.03
C ASN A 80 -0.95 2.30 9.28
N LEU A 81 -0.95 1.65 10.42
CA LEU A 81 -1.37 2.24 11.70
C LEU A 81 -0.42 3.34 12.17
N ALA A 82 0.89 3.12 12.02
CA ALA A 82 1.91 4.13 12.36
C ALA A 82 1.80 5.37 11.46
N ASP A 83 1.60 5.17 10.16
CA ASP A 83 1.42 6.24 9.18
C ASP A 83 0.12 7.02 9.46
N LEU A 84 -0.99 6.34 9.77
CA LEU A 84 -2.24 6.98 10.20
C LEU A 84 -2.03 7.87 11.43
N THR A 85 -1.30 7.37 12.42
CA THR A 85 -1.00 8.11 13.64
C THR A 85 -0.13 9.33 13.35
N SER A 86 0.88 9.18 12.49
CA SER A 86 1.77 10.27 12.08
C SER A 86 1.04 11.34 11.28
N GLN A 87 0.14 10.93 10.40
CA GLN A 87 -0.69 11.83 9.59
C GLN A 87 -1.61 12.68 10.48
N SER A 88 -2.32 12.07 11.42
CA SER A 88 -3.22 12.78 12.34
C SER A 88 -2.50 13.75 13.29
N GLN A 89 -1.20 13.53 13.53
CA GLN A 89 -0.33 14.42 14.31
C GLN A 89 0.33 15.52 13.47
N GLY A 90 0.01 15.58 12.16
CA GLY A 90 0.65 16.53 11.24
C GLY A 90 2.15 16.28 11.03
N ARG A 91 2.63 15.09 11.37
CA ARG A 91 4.05 14.70 11.26
C ARG A 91 4.37 14.05 9.91
N LEU A 92 3.34 13.70 9.16
CA LEU A 92 3.47 13.07 7.87
C LEU A 92 3.69 14.17 6.81
N THR A 93 4.94 14.50 6.54
CA THR A 93 5.33 15.48 5.52
C THR A 93 6.15 14.80 4.44
N PRO A 94 5.76 14.93 3.14
CA PRO A 94 6.49 14.31 2.05
C PRO A 94 7.85 14.99 1.84
N ARG A 95 8.85 14.19 1.51
CA ARG A 95 10.16 14.68 1.05
C ARG A 95 10.13 14.74 -0.47
N LEU A 96 9.60 15.85 -1.00
CA LEU A 96 9.43 16.01 -2.43
C LEU A 96 10.78 16.13 -3.14
N GLN A 97 11.02 15.22 -4.08
CA GLN A 97 12.17 15.16 -4.96
C GLN A 97 11.72 14.75 -6.38
N PRO A 98 12.53 15.01 -7.42
CA PRO A 98 12.21 14.48 -8.74
C PRO A 98 12.22 12.96 -8.76
N VAL A 99 11.09 12.37 -9.12
CA VAL A 99 10.87 10.92 -9.23
C VAL A 99 10.39 10.60 -10.65
N GLU A 100 10.85 9.50 -11.23
CA GLU A 100 10.36 8.95 -12.49
C GLU A 100 9.36 7.81 -12.22
N PRO A 101 8.06 8.10 -12.09
CA PRO A 101 7.08 7.12 -11.63
C PRO A 101 6.87 5.99 -12.64
N ALA A 102 7.02 6.24 -13.94
CA ALA A 102 6.88 5.22 -14.97
C ALA A 102 7.83 4.05 -14.74
N TRP A 103 9.12 4.34 -14.52
CA TRP A 103 10.12 3.31 -14.24
C TRP A 103 9.91 2.66 -12.87
N GLN A 104 9.65 3.48 -11.83
CA GLN A 104 9.49 2.99 -10.46
C GLN A 104 8.29 2.04 -10.34
N TRP A 105 7.14 2.41 -10.89
CA TRP A 105 5.93 1.61 -10.81
C TRP A 105 5.97 0.38 -11.71
N GLN A 106 6.65 0.43 -12.85
CA GLN A 106 6.89 -0.76 -13.65
C GLN A 106 7.65 -1.83 -12.85
N GLN A 107 8.70 -1.43 -12.11
CA GLN A 107 9.43 -2.36 -11.24
C GLN A 107 8.52 -2.91 -10.13
N LEU A 108 7.69 -2.05 -9.53
CA LEU A 108 6.75 -2.45 -8.49
C LEU A 108 5.74 -3.48 -9.02
N VAL A 109 5.14 -3.23 -10.18
CA VAL A 109 4.19 -4.16 -10.82
C VAL A 109 4.86 -5.49 -11.18
N SER A 110 6.10 -5.47 -11.70
CA SER A 110 6.85 -6.70 -11.99
C SER A 110 7.03 -7.55 -10.73
N LEU A 111 7.43 -6.93 -9.62
CA LEU A 111 7.58 -7.61 -8.33
C LEU A 111 6.23 -8.17 -7.81
N VAL A 112 5.13 -7.44 -8.00
CA VAL A 112 3.79 -7.91 -7.67
C VAL A 112 3.48 -9.17 -8.47
N ASN A 113 3.67 -9.17 -9.78
CA ASN A 113 3.39 -10.31 -10.65
C ASN A 113 4.27 -11.52 -10.36
N GLU A 114 5.58 -11.33 -10.11
CA GLU A 114 6.50 -12.40 -9.71
C GLU A 114 6.08 -13.10 -8.41
N SER A 115 5.39 -12.38 -7.55
CA SER A 115 4.95 -12.89 -6.25
C SER A 115 3.57 -13.56 -6.31
N CYS A 116 2.82 -13.40 -7.41
CA CYS A 116 1.49 -13.98 -7.57
C CYS A 116 1.54 -15.46 -7.94
N PRO A 117 0.94 -16.37 -7.16
CA PRO A 117 0.71 -17.74 -7.60
C PRO A 117 -0.20 -17.72 -8.83
N GLY A 118 0.23 -18.36 -9.91
CA GLY A 118 -0.60 -18.51 -11.12
C GLY A 118 -0.39 -17.47 -12.21
N GLY A 119 0.55 -16.54 -12.06
CA GLY A 119 0.97 -15.67 -13.16
C GLY A 119 0.63 -14.19 -13.01
N GLU A 120 0.53 -13.51 -14.13
CA GLU A 120 0.36 -12.07 -14.21
C GLU A 120 -1.04 -11.65 -13.73
N ARG A 121 -1.09 -11.01 -12.54
CA ARG A 121 -2.31 -10.50 -11.89
C ARG A 121 -2.48 -8.99 -12.07
N VAL A 122 -1.46 -8.30 -12.56
CA VAL A 122 -1.47 -6.87 -12.82
C VAL A 122 -0.96 -6.60 -14.23
N ALA A 123 -1.83 -6.07 -15.09
CA ALA A 123 -1.50 -5.62 -16.43
C ALA A 123 -1.02 -4.17 -16.35
N TRP A 124 0.23 -3.93 -16.78
CA TRP A 124 0.85 -2.60 -16.80
C TRP A 124 0.86 -2.02 -18.20
N GLU A 125 0.29 -0.84 -18.34
CA GLU A 125 0.31 -0.05 -19.57
C GLU A 125 0.89 1.33 -19.30
N CYS A 126 1.93 1.71 -20.04
CA CYS A 126 2.54 3.03 -19.92
C CYS A 126 2.75 3.66 -21.31
N SER A 127 2.24 4.87 -21.46
CA SER A 127 2.47 5.68 -22.66
C SER A 127 3.25 6.98 -22.38
N CYS A 128 3.79 7.13 -21.17
CA CYS A 128 4.67 8.23 -20.81
C CYS A 128 6.05 8.07 -21.43
N ALA A 129 6.66 9.20 -21.81
CA ALA A 129 8.05 9.20 -22.30
C ALA A 129 9.03 8.86 -21.16
N GLU A 130 10.15 8.22 -21.52
CA GLU A 130 11.26 8.01 -20.58
C GLU A 130 11.83 9.36 -20.11
N GLY A 131 12.22 9.43 -18.83
CA GLY A 131 12.78 10.64 -18.23
C GLY A 131 11.75 11.72 -17.91
N GLN A 132 10.48 11.39 -17.87
CA GLN A 132 9.43 12.28 -17.38
C GLN A 132 9.35 12.22 -15.85
N PHE A 133 9.71 13.35 -15.20
CA PHE A 133 9.78 13.44 -13.74
C PHE A 133 8.60 14.20 -13.16
N VAL A 134 8.22 13.81 -11.94
CA VAL A 134 7.27 14.53 -11.08
C VAL A 134 7.93 14.88 -9.75
N LEU A 135 7.40 15.87 -9.02
CA LEU A 135 7.82 16.09 -7.64
C LEU A 135 7.01 15.19 -6.72
N ALA A 136 7.70 14.25 -6.08
CA ALA A 136 7.08 13.27 -5.19
C ALA A 136 8.03 12.79 -4.09
N ASP A 137 7.49 12.19 -3.08
CA ASP A 137 8.23 11.35 -2.14
C ASP A 137 8.31 9.94 -2.71
N GLU A 138 9.53 9.45 -2.95
CA GLU A 138 9.78 8.15 -3.58
C GLU A 138 9.09 6.99 -2.82
N ALA A 139 9.19 6.99 -1.49
CA ALA A 139 8.57 5.95 -0.68
C ALA A 139 7.03 6.02 -0.69
N TRP A 140 6.49 7.23 -0.70
CA TRP A 140 5.03 7.41 -0.74
C TRP A 140 4.44 7.11 -2.11
N THR A 141 5.19 7.36 -3.17
CA THR A 141 4.83 6.97 -4.54
C THR A 141 4.58 5.46 -4.62
N ASP A 142 5.47 4.65 -4.05
CA ASP A 142 5.28 3.20 -3.98
C ASP A 142 4.11 2.81 -3.07
N LYS A 143 3.98 3.44 -1.89
CA LYS A 143 2.88 3.17 -0.96
C LYS A 143 1.52 3.47 -1.58
N VAL A 144 1.39 4.53 -2.38
CA VAL A 144 0.14 4.84 -3.08
C VAL A 144 -0.23 3.69 -4.03
N LEU A 145 0.66 3.32 -4.95
CA LEU A 145 0.34 2.26 -5.91
C LEU A 145 0.10 0.92 -5.21
N LEU A 146 0.94 0.58 -4.21
CA LEU A 146 0.79 -0.67 -3.47
C LEU A 146 -0.57 -0.78 -2.77
N ASN A 147 -1.01 0.28 -2.07
CA ASN A 147 -2.32 0.28 -1.41
C ASN A 147 -3.48 0.13 -2.42
N LEU A 148 -3.37 0.75 -3.60
CA LEU A 148 -4.37 0.62 -4.66
C LEU A 148 -4.39 -0.80 -5.24
N LEU A 149 -3.22 -1.38 -5.53
CA LEU A 149 -3.10 -2.75 -6.04
C LEU A 149 -3.61 -3.78 -5.03
N MET A 150 -3.23 -3.64 -3.76
CA MET A 150 -3.69 -4.53 -2.70
C MET A 150 -5.21 -4.53 -2.57
N ASN A 151 -5.81 -3.34 -2.62
CA ASN A 151 -7.26 -3.20 -2.60
C ASN A 151 -7.89 -3.88 -3.83
N ALA A 152 -7.42 -3.60 -5.04
CA ALA A 152 -7.96 -4.17 -6.26
C ALA A 152 -7.81 -5.70 -6.31
N LEU A 153 -6.60 -6.23 -6.03
CA LEU A 153 -6.30 -7.66 -6.04
C LEU A 153 -7.10 -8.46 -5.01
N HIS A 154 -7.53 -7.82 -3.92
CA HIS A 154 -8.36 -8.45 -2.90
C HIS A 154 -9.78 -8.76 -3.40
N TYR A 155 -10.32 -7.91 -4.26
CA TYR A 155 -11.73 -8.00 -4.69
C TYR A 155 -11.93 -8.58 -6.09
N THR A 156 -10.87 -8.83 -6.86
CA THR A 156 -10.97 -9.45 -8.20
C THR A 156 -10.08 -10.66 -8.38
N GLN A 157 -10.52 -11.60 -9.20
CA GLN A 157 -9.71 -12.73 -9.70
C GLN A 157 -9.09 -12.44 -11.06
N SER A 158 -9.60 -11.47 -11.79
CA SER A 158 -9.07 -11.02 -13.08
C SER A 158 -7.83 -10.13 -12.89
N PRO A 159 -7.02 -9.95 -13.94
CA PRO A 159 -5.90 -9.01 -13.88
C PRO A 159 -6.35 -7.57 -13.62
N VAL A 160 -5.77 -6.92 -12.62
CA VAL A 160 -5.93 -5.49 -12.35
C VAL A 160 -5.20 -4.69 -13.42
N ARG A 161 -5.87 -3.71 -14.03
CA ARG A 161 -5.25 -2.84 -15.04
C ARG A 161 -4.67 -1.59 -14.40
N VAL A 162 -3.40 -1.33 -14.68
CA VAL A 162 -2.68 -0.13 -14.27
C VAL A 162 -2.23 0.61 -15.53
N CYS A 163 -2.78 1.77 -15.75
CA CYS A 163 -2.47 2.58 -16.93
C CYS A 163 -1.87 3.93 -16.50
N LEU A 164 -0.65 4.22 -16.96
CA LEU A 164 0.02 5.50 -16.78
C LEU A 164 0.14 6.21 -18.13
N ARG A 165 -0.42 7.40 -18.24
CA ARG A 165 -0.44 8.19 -19.47
C ARG A 165 -0.09 9.64 -19.21
N PRO A 166 0.49 10.34 -20.19
CA PRO A 166 0.67 11.79 -20.11
C PRO A 166 -0.70 12.47 -20.13
N GLU A 167 -0.84 13.53 -19.33
CA GLU A 167 -2.05 14.36 -19.31
C GLU A 167 -1.68 15.82 -19.03
N GLY A 168 -1.93 16.69 -20.02
CA GLY A 168 -1.44 18.06 -19.97
C GLY A 168 0.09 18.11 -19.84
N GLU A 169 0.57 18.83 -18.84
CA GLU A 169 2.00 18.87 -18.51
C GLU A 169 2.41 17.75 -17.53
N GLY A 170 1.45 17.06 -16.92
CA GLY A 170 1.68 16.01 -15.93
C GLY A 170 1.37 14.61 -16.44
N MET A 171 0.96 13.75 -15.53
CA MET A 171 0.60 12.34 -15.78
C MET A 171 -0.71 12.00 -15.10
N CYS A 172 -1.40 11.02 -15.65
CA CYS A 172 -2.55 10.38 -15.05
C CYS A 172 -2.27 8.89 -14.83
N LEU A 173 -2.36 8.43 -13.60
CA LEU A 173 -2.39 6.99 -13.27
C LEU A 173 -3.83 6.57 -13.05
N THR A 174 -4.22 5.45 -13.65
CA THR A 174 -5.51 4.79 -13.40
C THR A 174 -5.25 3.36 -12.96
N VAL A 175 -5.88 2.94 -11.87
CA VAL A 175 -5.90 1.55 -11.39
C VAL A 175 -7.34 1.07 -11.44
N THR A 176 -7.61 0.01 -12.21
CA THR A 176 -8.97 -0.49 -12.46
C THR A 176 -9.05 -1.98 -12.18
N ASP A 177 -10.04 -2.38 -11.41
CA ASP A 177 -10.45 -3.77 -11.19
C ASP A 177 -11.86 -4.01 -11.74
N ASP A 178 -12.22 -5.27 -11.92
CA ASP A 178 -13.56 -5.74 -12.30
C ASP A 178 -14.30 -6.43 -11.14
N GLY A 179 -13.96 -6.05 -9.92
CA GLY A 179 -14.59 -6.54 -8.70
C GLY A 179 -16.08 -6.13 -8.58
N PRO A 180 -16.71 -6.45 -7.46
CA PRO A 180 -18.14 -6.15 -7.24
C PRO A 180 -18.43 -4.64 -7.07
N GLY A 181 -17.39 -3.82 -7.05
CA GLY A 181 -17.49 -2.40 -6.72
C GLY A 181 -17.77 -2.15 -5.23
N LEU A 182 -17.97 -0.88 -4.90
CA LEU A 182 -18.23 -0.43 -3.53
C LEU A 182 -19.72 -0.16 -3.34
N SER A 183 -20.25 -0.56 -2.21
CA SER A 183 -21.65 -0.26 -1.88
C SER A 183 -21.90 1.26 -1.73
N PRO A 184 -23.13 1.75 -1.95
CA PRO A 184 -23.47 3.15 -1.75
C PRO A 184 -23.22 3.64 -0.32
N ALA A 185 -23.28 2.75 0.67
CA ALA A 185 -22.99 3.07 2.07
C ALA A 185 -21.48 3.32 2.30
N LEU A 186 -20.63 2.48 1.69
CA LEU A 186 -19.18 2.66 1.66
C LEU A 186 -18.78 3.92 0.90
N MET A 187 -19.34 4.16 -0.27
CA MET A 187 -19.05 5.36 -1.08
C MET A 187 -19.25 6.66 -0.32
N LYS A 188 -20.31 6.78 0.52
CA LYS A 188 -20.56 7.96 1.34
C LYS A 188 -19.50 8.22 2.41
N ASN A 189 -18.78 7.18 2.83
CA ASN A 189 -17.81 7.23 3.91
C ASN A 189 -16.42 6.75 3.50
N LEU A 190 -16.17 6.62 2.21
CA LEU A 190 -15.05 5.94 1.60
C LEU A 190 -13.67 6.33 2.17
N PHE A 191 -13.54 7.57 2.60
CA PHE A 191 -12.27 8.11 3.10
C PHE A 191 -12.25 8.24 4.63
N LYS A 192 -13.01 7.39 5.33
CA LYS A 192 -12.84 7.21 6.77
C LYS A 192 -11.95 6.02 7.03
N PRO A 193 -10.95 6.14 7.91
CA PRO A 193 -10.11 4.99 8.28
C PRO A 193 -10.94 3.90 8.96
N PHE A 194 -10.52 2.65 8.80
CA PHE A 194 -11.15 1.45 9.36
C PHE A 194 -12.56 1.13 8.82
N LEU A 195 -12.90 1.67 7.67
CA LEU A 195 -14.16 1.35 7.02
C LEU A 195 -13.98 0.14 6.09
N THR A 196 -14.67 -0.94 6.40
CA THR A 196 -14.75 -2.16 5.58
C THR A 196 -16.20 -2.58 5.44
N GLU A 197 -16.54 -3.31 4.40
CA GLU A 197 -17.84 -4.00 4.35
C GLU A 197 -17.86 -5.11 5.39
N SER A 198 -18.97 -5.21 6.14
CA SER A 198 -19.16 -6.31 7.09
C SER A 198 -19.18 -7.63 6.34
N ALA A 199 -18.30 -8.57 6.71
CA ALA A 199 -18.28 -9.90 6.14
C ALA A 199 -19.58 -10.63 6.49
N GLN A 200 -20.51 -10.73 5.54
CA GLN A 200 -21.63 -11.65 5.69
C GLN A 200 -21.22 -13.10 5.36
N ASP A 201 -20.09 -13.30 4.67
CA ASP A 201 -19.66 -14.60 4.14
C ASP A 201 -18.29 -15.09 4.66
N GLY A 202 -17.80 -14.60 5.79
CA GLY A 202 -16.53 -15.08 6.37
C GLY A 202 -15.28 -14.68 5.55
N ALA A 203 -15.43 -13.86 4.51
CA ALA A 203 -14.31 -13.37 3.73
C ALA A 203 -13.41 -12.44 4.57
N ARG A 204 -12.10 -12.63 4.48
CA ARG A 204 -11.10 -11.82 5.20
C ARG A 204 -11.10 -10.40 4.62
N HIS A 205 -11.55 -9.45 5.40
CA HIS A 205 -11.53 -8.04 5.02
C HIS A 205 -10.24 -7.41 5.51
N GLY A 206 -9.62 -6.59 4.67
CA GLY A 206 -8.46 -5.79 5.08
C GLY A 206 -8.81 -4.81 6.20
N ALA A 207 -7.79 -4.17 6.80
CA ALA A 207 -7.98 -3.22 7.91
C ALA A 207 -8.77 -1.93 7.55
N GLY A 208 -9.20 -1.75 6.31
CA GLY A 208 -9.91 -0.55 5.84
C GLY A 208 -9.05 0.72 5.87
N LEU A 209 -7.73 0.58 5.76
CA LEU A 209 -6.78 1.68 5.80
C LEU A 209 -6.14 1.98 4.44
N GLY A 210 -6.03 0.98 3.55
CA GLY A 210 -5.24 1.10 2.33
C GLY A 210 -5.70 2.25 1.42
N LEU A 211 -6.99 2.30 1.10
CA LEU A 211 -7.54 3.33 0.21
C LEU A 211 -7.50 4.72 0.85
N TYR A 212 -7.76 4.80 2.16
CA TYR A 212 -7.64 6.03 2.92
C TYR A 212 -6.20 6.58 2.86
N LEU A 213 -5.20 5.75 3.17
CA LEU A 213 -3.79 6.16 3.16
C LEU A 213 -3.28 6.48 1.76
N ALA A 214 -3.69 5.72 0.73
CA ALA A 214 -3.33 6.04 -0.65
C ALA A 214 -3.77 7.45 -1.03
N ARG A 215 -5.00 7.82 -0.65
CA ARG A 215 -5.52 9.17 -0.86
C ARG A 215 -4.73 10.23 -0.08
N GLU A 216 -4.47 9.99 1.20
CA GLU A 216 -3.76 10.95 2.06
C GLU A 216 -2.32 11.20 1.57
N TYR A 217 -1.61 10.15 1.14
CA TYR A 217 -0.29 10.30 0.53
C TYR A 217 -0.35 11.10 -0.79
N ALA A 218 -1.30 10.76 -1.66
CA ALA A 218 -1.47 11.47 -2.93
C ALA A 218 -1.75 12.96 -2.72
N LEU A 219 -2.73 13.29 -1.87
CA LEU A 219 -3.09 14.67 -1.57
C LEU A 219 -1.95 15.45 -0.89
N SER A 220 -1.21 14.79 0.02
CA SER A 220 -0.06 15.41 0.69
C SER A 220 1.10 15.72 -0.27
N MET A 221 1.21 14.97 -1.37
CA MET A 221 2.14 15.27 -2.47
C MET A 221 1.59 16.29 -3.49
N GLY A 222 0.38 16.80 -3.27
CA GLY A 222 -0.28 17.72 -4.19
C GLY A 222 -0.89 17.04 -5.43
N TRP A 223 -1.10 15.72 -5.38
CA TRP A 223 -1.73 14.98 -6.46
C TRP A 223 -3.26 15.00 -6.34
N GLY A 224 -3.96 14.98 -7.48
CA GLY A 224 -5.40 14.76 -7.51
C GLY A 224 -5.72 13.29 -7.22
N PHE A 225 -6.86 13.03 -6.58
CA PHE A 225 -7.36 11.68 -6.31
C PHE A 225 -8.86 11.64 -6.57
N SER A 226 -9.28 10.75 -7.46
CA SER A 226 -10.69 10.48 -7.72
C SER A 226 -10.95 8.98 -7.81
N LEU A 227 -12.19 8.58 -7.53
CA LEU A 227 -12.61 7.18 -7.54
C LEU A 227 -14.01 7.08 -8.09
N GLU A 228 -14.18 6.14 -9.01
CA GLU A 228 -15.46 5.71 -9.55
C GLU A 228 -15.64 4.23 -9.25
N SER A 229 -16.82 3.85 -8.80
CA SER A 229 -17.12 2.46 -8.48
C SER A 229 -18.59 2.12 -8.78
N GLY A 230 -18.81 0.91 -9.27
CA GLY A 230 -20.11 0.40 -9.64
C GLY A 230 -20.11 -1.13 -9.76
N PRO A 231 -21.22 -1.73 -10.19
CA PRO A 231 -21.35 -3.19 -10.25
C PRO A 231 -20.35 -3.89 -11.20
N SER A 232 -19.66 -3.13 -12.05
CA SER A 232 -18.65 -3.62 -13.00
C SER A 232 -17.21 -3.41 -12.54
N GLY A 233 -17.00 -2.97 -11.30
CA GLY A 233 -15.66 -2.78 -10.72
C GLY A 233 -15.42 -1.41 -10.13
N THR A 234 -14.16 -1.16 -9.80
CA THR A 234 -13.69 0.10 -9.24
C THR A 234 -12.54 0.65 -10.09
N SER A 235 -12.53 1.95 -10.29
CA SER A 235 -11.45 2.68 -10.97
C SER A 235 -10.99 3.84 -10.09
N VAL A 236 -9.71 3.84 -9.74
CA VAL A 236 -9.05 4.93 -9.02
C VAL A 236 -8.16 5.68 -9.99
N ARG A 237 -8.28 7.00 -9.98
CA ARG A 237 -7.50 7.91 -10.81
C ARG A 237 -6.68 8.85 -9.95
N LEU A 238 -5.42 9.00 -10.31
CA LEU A 238 -4.48 9.98 -9.76
C LEU A 238 -4.06 10.97 -10.84
N ASP A 239 -4.24 12.26 -10.56
CA ASP A 239 -3.74 13.34 -11.41
C ASP A 239 -2.44 13.87 -10.81
N ILE A 240 -1.33 13.66 -11.51
CA ILE A 240 0.02 13.88 -11.01
C ILE A 240 0.61 15.07 -11.74
N PRO A 241 0.82 16.21 -11.06
CA PRO A 241 1.38 17.40 -11.71
C PRO A 241 2.83 17.19 -12.12
N ALA A 242 3.24 17.79 -13.24
CA ALA A 242 4.63 17.80 -13.68
C ALA A 242 5.56 18.43 -12.63
N ALA A 243 6.79 17.96 -12.57
CA ALA A 243 7.82 18.69 -11.83
C ALA A 243 8.10 20.03 -12.55
N PRO A 244 8.19 21.15 -11.82
CA PRO A 244 8.62 22.40 -12.44
C PRO A 244 10.04 22.21 -12.97
N LEU A 245 10.21 22.36 -14.27
CA LEU A 245 11.50 22.24 -14.96
C LEU A 245 12.47 23.31 -14.42
N ARG A 246 13.38 22.93 -13.53
CA ARG A 246 14.60 23.70 -13.29
C ARG A 246 15.64 23.20 -14.29
N SER A 247 16.14 24.09 -15.11
CA SER A 247 17.05 23.85 -16.24
C SER A 247 18.46 23.36 -15.88
N GLU A 248 18.75 23.07 -14.62
CA GLU A 248 20.06 22.65 -14.16
C GLU A 248 19.94 21.35 -13.35
N GLY A 249 20.31 20.22 -13.95
CA GLY A 249 20.51 19.00 -13.17
C GLY A 249 20.16 17.63 -13.78
N HIS A 250 19.86 17.53 -15.06
CA HIS A 250 19.47 16.24 -15.68
C HIS A 250 20.53 15.12 -15.57
N SER A 251 21.83 15.44 -15.41
CA SER A 251 22.88 14.43 -15.29
C SER A 251 23.05 13.89 -13.87
N ALA A 252 22.74 14.67 -12.85
CA ALA A 252 22.84 14.27 -11.44
C ALA A 252 21.68 13.36 -11.01
N LEU A 253 20.52 13.48 -11.66
CA LEU A 253 19.30 12.73 -11.30
C LEU A 253 19.37 11.25 -11.73
N ARG A 254 20.10 10.92 -12.79
CA ARG A 254 20.31 9.52 -13.22
C ARG A 254 21.17 8.70 -12.25
N SER A 255 21.94 9.33 -11.37
CA SER A 255 22.79 8.65 -10.38
C SER A 255 22.11 8.36 -9.06
N ALA A 256 21.03 9.08 -8.71
CA ALA A 256 20.29 8.93 -7.45
C ALA A 256 19.32 7.73 -7.42
N GLY A 257 19.00 7.15 -8.58
CA GLY A 257 18.07 6.01 -8.73
C GLY A 257 18.54 4.68 -8.14
N ARG A 258 19.48 4.68 -7.19
CA ARG A 258 20.08 3.46 -6.67
C ARG A 258 19.91 3.30 -5.16
N SER A 259 18.74 2.87 -4.75
CA SER A 259 18.65 2.09 -3.53
C SER A 259 18.05 0.72 -3.81
N LEU A 260 18.82 -0.14 -4.51
CA LEU A 260 18.49 -1.55 -4.72
C LEU A 260 18.20 -2.29 -3.39
N ALA A 261 18.85 -1.91 -2.30
CA ALA A 261 18.63 -2.50 -0.98
C ALA A 261 17.27 -2.12 -0.39
N MET A 262 16.83 -0.85 -0.55
CA MET A 262 15.51 -0.38 -0.11
C MET A 262 14.39 -1.02 -0.94
N ARG A 263 14.62 -1.23 -2.22
CA ARG A 263 13.69 -1.93 -3.15
C ARG A 263 13.58 -3.42 -2.86
N ALA A 264 14.66 -4.11 -2.50
CA ALA A 264 14.61 -5.51 -2.06
C ALA A 264 13.79 -5.67 -0.77
N GLN A 265 13.85 -4.69 0.13
CA GLN A 265 13.05 -4.68 1.36
C GLN A 265 11.57 -4.37 1.06
N GLN A 266 11.28 -3.49 0.09
CA GLN A 266 9.93 -3.23 -0.41
C GLN A 266 9.38 -4.43 -1.20
N ALA A 267 10.19 -5.11 -2.02
CA ALA A 267 9.84 -6.36 -2.67
C ALA A 267 9.49 -7.45 -1.66
N GLY A 268 10.24 -7.51 -0.56
CA GLY A 268 9.87 -8.34 0.59
C GLY A 268 8.46 -8.01 1.09
N ARG A 269 8.07 -6.75 1.24
CA ARG A 269 6.75 -6.30 1.67
C ARG A 269 5.65 -6.69 0.69
N LEU A 270 5.91 -6.64 -0.60
CA LEU A 270 4.99 -7.00 -1.68
C LEU A 270 4.69 -8.51 -1.74
N ARG A 271 5.71 -9.35 -1.62
CA ARG A 271 5.52 -10.81 -1.53
C ARG A 271 4.55 -11.21 -0.43
N THR A 272 4.46 -10.43 0.60
CA THR A 272 3.63 -10.59 1.77
C THR A 272 2.17 -10.33 1.54
N ALA A 273 1.88 -9.21 0.98
CA ALA A 273 0.52 -8.77 0.79
C ALA A 273 -0.23 -9.76 -0.13
N GLN A 274 0.46 -10.37 -1.07
CA GLN A 274 -0.10 -11.28 -2.05
C GLN A 274 -0.38 -12.70 -1.55
N SER A 275 0.50 -13.24 -0.72
CA SER A 275 0.19 -14.55 -0.12
C SER A 275 -0.98 -14.48 0.85
N CYS A 276 -1.30 -13.30 1.40
CA CYS A 276 -2.54 -13.09 2.17
C CYS A 276 -3.79 -13.01 1.31
N LEU A 277 -3.66 -12.80 -0.02
CA LEU A 277 -4.77 -12.79 -0.97
C LEU A 277 -5.11 -14.19 -1.51
N SER A 278 -4.20 -15.15 -1.39
CA SER A 278 -4.36 -16.53 -1.85
C SER A 278 -4.79 -17.51 -0.75
N LEU A 279 -5.05 -17.05 0.47
CA LEU A 279 -5.66 -17.77 1.58
C LEU A 279 -7.12 -17.35 1.76
#